data_8b13b0aba787a0db1170fa1906d5d093
#
_entry.id   8b13b0aba787a0db1170fa1906d5d093
#
_cell.length_a   1.000
_cell.length_b   1.000
_cell.length_c   1.000
_cell.angle_alpha   90.00
_cell.angle_beta   90.00
_cell.angle_gamma   90.00
#
_symmetry.space_group_name_H-M   'P 1'
#
loop_
_entity.id
_entity.type
_entity.pdbx_description
1 polymer ?
#
loop_
_entity_poly.entity_id
_entity_poly.type
_entity_poly.pdbx_seq_one_letter_code
_entity_poly.pdbx_strand_id
1 'polypeptide(L)'
;MKVIVTGSLGNISKPLAKELVQKGHTVTVISSKPEKQKDIEALGATAAIGSLEDVNFLVSTFTGADAVYAMVPPNYTVPDPREYYQRTGSNYAQAIQQSGVKCVVHLSSMGANLDKGTGFILGSHDVEGILNELSDVAITHLRPGYFYYNLYNFVDMIKGLGFIGANYGGDDKLVMVAPRDIAVAAAEEIETSAIGKQVRYVASDEHTANETAHILGAAIGKPDLKWVILTDEQTQSGLEESGMSAHIAANFVEMGSSIHSGASRQDYELHKPIAMGKVKLEDFAKEFAAAF
;
A
#
# COMPACT_ATOMS: atom_id res chain seq x y z
N MET A 1 5.44 19.61 14.24
CA MET A 1 5.93 19.60 12.84
C MET A 1 4.78 19.93 11.90
N LYS A 2 5.11 20.48 10.74
CA LYS A 2 4.17 20.59 9.61
C LYS A 2 4.35 19.38 8.71
N VAL A 3 3.31 18.59 8.54
CA VAL A 3 3.37 17.33 7.79
C VAL A 3 2.37 17.34 6.66
N ILE A 4 2.83 16.99 5.46
CA ILE A 4 1.95 16.80 4.30
C ILE A 4 1.67 15.31 4.14
N VAL A 5 0.39 14.97 3.99
CA VAL A 5 -0.07 13.58 3.77
C VAL A 5 -0.74 13.49 2.41
N THR A 6 -0.20 12.69 1.51
CA THR A 6 -0.84 12.38 0.23
C THR A 6 -1.83 11.20 0.36
N GLY A 7 -2.63 10.91 -0.67
CA GLY A 7 -3.56 9.78 -0.67
C GLY A 7 -4.94 10.08 -0.06
N SER A 8 -5.26 11.36 0.13
CA SER A 8 -6.58 11.82 0.59
C SER A 8 -7.02 11.16 1.90
N LEU A 9 -8.25 10.68 1.96
CA LEU A 9 -8.81 9.92 3.09
C LEU A 9 -8.84 8.42 2.80
N GLY A 10 -7.78 7.92 2.14
CA GLY A 10 -7.60 6.49 1.88
C GLY A 10 -7.35 5.67 3.16
N ASN A 11 -7.31 4.34 3.00
CA ASN A 11 -7.25 3.39 4.10
C ASN A 11 -6.04 3.58 5.05
N ILE A 12 -4.93 4.13 4.54
CA ILE A 12 -3.72 4.41 5.32
C ILE A 12 -3.65 5.89 5.69
N SER A 13 -3.89 6.78 4.72
CA SER A 13 -3.70 8.23 4.89
C SER A 13 -4.68 8.85 5.90
N LYS A 14 -5.93 8.34 5.97
CA LYS A 14 -6.91 8.81 6.95
C LYS A 14 -6.50 8.51 8.40
N PRO A 15 -6.17 7.25 8.78
CA PRO A 15 -5.67 6.95 10.12
C PRO A 15 -4.34 7.66 10.42
N LEU A 16 -3.43 7.80 9.45
CA LEU A 16 -2.18 8.54 9.62
C LEU A 16 -2.44 10.02 9.93
N ALA A 17 -3.27 10.69 9.14
CA ALA A 17 -3.61 12.09 9.37
C ALA A 17 -4.24 12.29 10.76
N LYS A 18 -5.16 11.40 11.15
CA LYS A 18 -5.79 11.43 12.49
C LYS A 18 -4.76 11.26 13.61
N GLU A 19 -3.84 10.32 13.48
CA GLU A 19 -2.80 10.08 14.48
C GLU A 19 -1.86 11.27 14.62
N LEU A 20 -1.39 11.82 13.50
CA LEU A 20 -0.51 12.99 13.50
C LEU A 20 -1.18 14.22 14.12
N VAL A 21 -2.46 14.47 13.82
CA VAL A 21 -3.23 15.55 14.46
C VAL A 21 -3.34 15.33 15.97
N GLN A 22 -3.65 14.10 16.41
CA GLN A 22 -3.75 13.75 17.83
C GLN A 22 -2.42 13.95 18.58
N LYS A 23 -1.29 13.76 17.90
CA LYS A 23 0.05 14.00 18.41
C LYS A 23 0.46 15.49 18.38
N GLY A 24 -0.42 16.38 17.92
CA GLY A 24 -0.20 17.83 17.91
C GLY A 24 0.57 18.37 16.71
N HIS A 25 0.67 17.60 15.63
CA HIS A 25 1.26 18.08 14.38
C HIS A 25 0.28 18.94 13.59
N THR A 26 0.78 19.88 12.80
CA THR A 26 0.00 20.62 11.80
C THR A 26 -0.03 19.80 10.53
N VAL A 27 -1.17 19.22 10.20
CA VAL A 27 -1.30 18.26 9.08
C VAL A 27 -2.04 18.91 7.93
N THR A 28 -1.49 18.78 6.72
CA THR A 28 -2.18 19.10 5.47
C THR A 28 -2.37 17.82 4.67
N VAL A 29 -3.61 17.54 4.26
CA VAL A 29 -3.94 16.36 3.45
C VAL A 29 -4.23 16.78 2.02
N ILE A 30 -3.51 16.19 1.06
CA ILE A 30 -3.75 16.39 -0.38
C ILE A 30 -4.88 15.50 -0.86
N SER A 31 -5.83 16.08 -1.57
CA SER A 31 -6.91 15.36 -2.25
C SER A 31 -7.20 15.98 -3.60
N SER A 32 -7.46 15.16 -4.62
CA SER A 32 -7.96 15.63 -5.91
C SER A 32 -9.46 15.91 -5.92
N LYS A 33 -10.16 15.60 -4.82
CA LYS A 33 -11.62 15.65 -4.71
C LYS A 33 -12.06 16.77 -3.79
N PRO A 34 -12.63 17.88 -4.32
CA PRO A 34 -13.08 19.03 -3.50
C PRO A 34 -14.11 18.65 -2.43
N GLU A 35 -14.96 17.65 -2.71
CA GLU A 35 -15.96 17.15 -1.76
C GLU A 35 -15.36 16.54 -0.49
N LYS A 36 -14.09 16.17 -0.50
CA LYS A 36 -13.37 15.65 0.67
C LYS A 36 -12.87 16.72 1.62
N GLN A 37 -12.94 18.00 1.24
CA GLN A 37 -12.42 19.09 2.06
C GLN A 37 -13.01 19.08 3.48
N LYS A 38 -14.35 19.02 3.61
CA LYS A 38 -15.02 19.04 4.92
C LYS A 38 -14.66 17.83 5.79
N ASP A 39 -14.50 16.66 5.17
CA ASP A 39 -14.11 15.44 5.88
C ASP A 39 -12.67 15.53 6.40
N ILE A 40 -11.76 16.15 5.62
CA ILE A 40 -10.37 16.39 6.02
C ILE A 40 -10.33 17.39 7.18
N GLU A 41 -11.04 18.52 7.06
CA GLU A 41 -11.09 19.54 8.09
C GLU A 41 -11.72 19.02 9.40
N ALA A 42 -12.67 18.11 9.31
CA ALA A 42 -13.27 17.44 10.47
C ALA A 42 -12.29 16.54 11.25
N LEU A 43 -11.17 16.13 10.64
CA LEU A 43 -10.08 15.45 11.33
C LEU A 43 -9.16 16.42 12.09
N GLY A 44 -9.32 17.74 11.92
CA GLY A 44 -8.39 18.76 12.43
C GLY A 44 -7.20 19.01 11.50
N ALA A 45 -7.24 18.54 10.26
CA ALA A 45 -6.23 18.76 9.24
C ALA A 45 -6.66 19.87 8.26
N THR A 46 -5.71 20.45 7.55
CA THR A 46 -5.97 21.36 6.43
C THR A 46 -6.11 20.57 5.13
N ALA A 47 -7.08 20.92 4.31
CA ALA A 47 -7.23 20.33 2.98
C ALA A 47 -6.44 21.13 1.94
N ALA A 48 -5.61 20.44 1.15
CA ALA A 48 -5.01 20.98 -0.07
C ALA A 48 -5.64 20.25 -1.27
N ILE A 49 -6.47 20.96 -2.03
CA ILE A 49 -7.20 20.36 -3.15
C ILE A 49 -6.43 20.62 -4.45
N GLY A 50 -5.96 19.51 -5.07
CA GLY A 50 -5.18 19.57 -6.31
C GLY A 50 -4.73 18.19 -6.76
N SER A 51 -4.04 18.14 -7.89
CA SER A 51 -3.58 16.91 -8.53
C SER A 51 -2.12 16.58 -8.17
N LEU A 52 -1.81 15.30 -7.98
CA LEU A 52 -0.43 14.80 -7.88
C LEU A 52 0.33 14.90 -9.21
N GLU A 53 -0.36 15.20 -10.31
CA GLU A 53 0.23 15.44 -11.62
C GLU A 53 0.62 16.92 -11.84
N ASP A 54 0.22 17.81 -10.94
CA ASP A 54 0.59 19.24 -10.97
C ASP A 54 1.77 19.52 -10.04
N VAL A 55 2.96 19.59 -10.62
CA VAL A 55 4.20 19.84 -9.87
C VAL A 55 4.17 21.19 -9.15
N ASN A 56 3.61 22.24 -9.76
CA ASN A 56 3.55 23.57 -9.14
C ASN A 56 2.65 23.56 -7.90
N PHE A 57 1.52 22.85 -7.97
CA PHE A 57 0.66 22.61 -6.81
C PHE A 57 1.42 21.87 -5.71
N LEU A 58 2.15 20.79 -6.05
CA LEU A 58 2.94 20.04 -5.08
C LEU A 58 4.04 20.89 -4.45
N VAL A 59 4.79 21.65 -5.24
CA VAL A 59 5.84 22.57 -4.73
C VAL A 59 5.25 23.57 -3.74
N SER A 60 4.15 24.23 -4.10
CA SER A 60 3.50 25.21 -3.22
C SER A 60 3.01 24.57 -1.93
N THR A 61 2.45 23.35 -2.00
CA THR A 61 1.92 22.62 -0.84
C THR A 61 3.03 22.11 0.08
N PHE A 62 4.15 21.65 -0.48
CA PHE A 62 5.29 21.11 0.27
C PHE A 62 6.16 22.23 0.89
N THR A 63 6.12 23.44 0.35
CA THR A 63 6.96 24.53 0.84
C THR A 63 6.69 24.82 2.31
N GLY A 64 7.75 24.77 3.11
CA GLY A 64 7.72 24.99 4.56
C GLY A 64 7.18 23.82 5.36
N ALA A 65 7.01 22.65 4.76
CA ALA A 65 6.74 21.40 5.50
C ALA A 65 8.03 20.81 6.06
N ASP A 66 7.92 20.20 7.24
CA ASP A 66 9.01 19.47 7.88
C ASP A 66 9.15 18.06 7.30
N ALA A 67 8.01 17.42 6.96
CA ALA A 67 7.98 16.07 6.41
C ALA A 67 6.82 15.87 5.41
N VAL A 68 7.01 14.93 4.49
CA VAL A 68 6.00 14.50 3.52
C VAL A 68 5.82 12.99 3.61
N TYR A 69 4.57 12.54 3.80
CA TYR A 69 4.18 11.16 3.52
C TYR A 69 3.72 11.09 2.06
N ALA A 70 4.47 10.37 1.24
CA ALA A 70 4.25 10.22 -0.19
C ALA A 70 3.75 8.83 -0.54
N MET A 71 2.62 8.72 -1.24
CA MET A 71 2.12 7.46 -1.78
C MET A 71 1.59 7.69 -3.20
N VAL A 72 1.74 6.69 -4.05
CA VAL A 72 1.14 6.70 -5.38
C VAL A 72 -0.17 5.89 -5.31
N PRO A 73 -1.34 6.52 -5.50
CA PRO A 73 -2.59 5.79 -5.52
C PRO A 73 -2.63 4.87 -6.76
N PRO A 74 -2.97 3.57 -6.60
CA PRO A 74 -3.07 2.67 -7.74
C PRO A 74 -4.13 3.19 -8.73
N ASN A 75 -3.79 3.15 -10.01
CA ASN A 75 -4.70 3.53 -11.09
C ASN A 75 -4.63 2.48 -12.21
N TYR A 76 -5.62 1.61 -12.24
CA TYR A 76 -5.73 0.54 -13.24
C TYR A 76 -6.48 0.96 -14.50
N THR A 77 -6.91 2.22 -14.60
CA THR A 77 -7.64 2.74 -15.77
C THR A 77 -6.72 3.40 -16.80
N VAL A 78 -5.46 3.64 -16.43
CA VAL A 78 -4.45 4.19 -17.33
C VAL A 78 -3.88 3.08 -18.25
N PRO A 79 -3.38 3.42 -19.44
CA PRO A 79 -2.82 2.45 -20.37
C PRO A 79 -1.62 1.68 -19.78
N ASP A 80 -0.74 2.36 -19.04
CA ASP A 80 0.41 1.77 -18.38
C ASP A 80 0.48 2.25 -16.92
N PRO A 81 0.09 1.39 -15.94
CA PRO A 81 0.20 1.71 -14.53
C PRO A 81 1.64 1.92 -14.05
N ARG A 82 2.63 1.25 -14.63
CA ARG A 82 4.04 1.42 -14.25
C ARG A 82 4.54 2.81 -14.64
N GLU A 83 4.24 3.26 -15.87
CA GLU A 83 4.56 4.61 -16.32
C GLU A 83 3.86 5.69 -15.46
N TYR A 84 2.61 5.44 -15.05
CA TYR A 84 1.90 6.33 -14.13
C TYR A 84 2.62 6.46 -12.77
N TYR A 85 3.14 5.36 -12.22
CA TYR A 85 3.94 5.39 -10.99
C TYR A 85 5.23 6.18 -11.18
N GLN A 86 5.98 5.94 -12.27
CA GLN A 86 7.22 6.66 -12.60
C GLN A 86 6.99 8.17 -12.73
N ARG A 87 5.93 8.56 -13.44
CA ARG A 87 5.55 9.95 -13.61
C ARG A 87 5.19 10.60 -12.28
N THR A 88 4.39 9.95 -11.47
CA THR A 88 4.01 10.48 -10.14
C THR A 88 5.21 10.56 -9.21
N GLY A 89 6.08 9.55 -9.21
CA GLY A 89 7.34 9.55 -8.46
C GLY A 89 8.26 10.69 -8.87
N SER A 90 8.38 10.96 -10.17
CA SER A 90 9.16 12.08 -10.71
C SER A 90 8.59 13.43 -10.29
N ASN A 91 7.26 13.57 -10.27
CA ASN A 91 6.61 14.79 -9.78
C ASN A 91 6.88 15.02 -8.29
N TYR A 92 6.85 13.95 -7.47
CA TYR A 92 7.25 14.05 -6.08
C TYR A 92 8.71 14.46 -5.92
N ALA A 93 9.63 13.79 -6.63
CA ALA A 93 11.04 14.12 -6.55
C ALA A 93 11.31 15.60 -6.90
N GLN A 94 10.71 16.09 -7.98
CA GLN A 94 10.82 17.48 -8.39
C GLN A 94 10.24 18.44 -7.34
N ALA A 95 9.07 18.13 -6.79
CA ALA A 95 8.43 18.97 -5.77
C ALA A 95 9.23 18.99 -4.45
N ILE A 96 9.75 17.85 -4.00
CA ILE A 96 10.60 17.74 -2.82
C ILE A 96 11.87 18.57 -2.99
N GLN A 97 12.53 18.45 -4.13
CA GLN A 97 13.74 19.20 -4.43
C GLN A 97 13.50 20.70 -4.42
N GLN A 98 12.43 21.18 -5.07
CA GLN A 98 12.12 22.60 -5.20
C GLN A 98 11.57 23.22 -3.91
N SER A 99 10.82 22.48 -3.11
CA SER A 99 10.27 22.95 -1.82
C SER A 99 11.27 22.94 -0.68
N GLY A 100 12.37 22.19 -0.81
CA GLY A 100 13.40 22.07 0.20
C GLY A 100 13.05 21.15 1.36
N VAL A 101 12.00 20.33 1.26
CA VAL A 101 11.64 19.28 2.25
C VAL A 101 12.82 18.33 2.46
N LYS A 102 13.09 17.97 3.73
CA LYS A 102 14.24 17.15 4.11
C LYS A 102 13.88 15.77 4.66
N CYS A 103 12.60 15.51 4.91
CA CYS A 103 12.13 14.23 5.43
C CYS A 103 10.96 13.71 4.56
N VAL A 104 11.10 12.49 4.06
CA VAL A 104 10.07 11.81 3.27
C VAL A 104 9.84 10.41 3.79
N VAL A 105 8.59 10.08 4.04
CA VAL A 105 8.16 8.69 4.30
C VAL A 105 7.36 8.24 3.08
N HIS A 106 7.91 7.31 2.32
CA HIS A 106 7.31 6.82 1.09
C HIS A 106 6.63 5.47 1.31
N LEU A 107 5.35 5.37 0.94
CA LEU A 107 4.66 4.10 0.90
C LEU A 107 5.06 3.32 -0.36
N SER A 108 5.93 2.37 -0.18
CA SER A 108 6.38 1.41 -1.17
C SER A 108 5.62 0.08 -1.03
N SER A 109 6.25 -1.03 -1.31
CA SER A 109 5.67 -2.38 -1.24
C SER A 109 6.74 -3.43 -0.90
N MET A 110 6.35 -4.49 -0.20
CA MET A 110 7.14 -5.73 -0.17
C MET A 110 7.36 -6.21 -1.61
N GLY A 111 8.58 -6.62 -1.93
CA GLY A 111 8.99 -7.00 -3.29
C GLY A 111 9.53 -5.86 -4.15
N ALA A 112 9.49 -4.59 -3.68
CA ALA A 112 10.03 -3.45 -4.41
C ALA A 112 11.57 -3.46 -4.54
N ASN A 113 12.27 -4.37 -3.85
CA ASN A 113 13.71 -4.62 -4.08
C ASN A 113 13.99 -5.33 -5.41
N LEU A 114 12.99 -5.92 -6.05
CA LEU A 114 13.11 -6.65 -7.30
C LEU A 114 12.84 -5.75 -8.50
N ASP A 115 13.66 -5.86 -9.54
CA ASP A 115 13.57 -5.09 -10.78
C ASP A 115 12.70 -5.76 -11.87
N LYS A 116 12.18 -6.96 -11.59
CA LYS A 116 11.33 -7.75 -12.49
C LYS A 116 10.54 -8.81 -11.75
N GLY A 117 9.48 -9.34 -12.39
CA GLY A 117 8.77 -10.52 -11.93
C GLY A 117 7.80 -10.25 -10.78
N THR A 118 7.40 -9.00 -10.54
CA THR A 118 6.50 -8.62 -9.44
C THR A 118 5.27 -7.82 -9.88
N GLY A 119 5.03 -7.73 -11.20
CA GLY A 119 3.86 -7.05 -11.75
C GLY A 119 3.76 -5.59 -11.29
N PHE A 120 2.62 -5.20 -10.72
CA PHE A 120 2.42 -3.80 -10.26
C PHE A 120 3.45 -3.29 -9.26
N ILE A 121 4.13 -4.17 -8.52
CA ILE A 121 5.13 -3.76 -7.52
C ILE A 121 6.34 -3.11 -8.18
N LEU A 122 6.57 -3.37 -9.50
CA LEU A 122 7.61 -2.70 -10.27
C LEU A 122 7.45 -1.17 -10.29
N GLY A 123 6.21 -0.67 -10.23
CA GLY A 123 5.97 0.76 -10.07
C GLY A 123 6.54 1.31 -8.75
N SER A 124 6.40 0.57 -7.65
CA SER A 124 7.00 0.94 -6.36
C SER A 124 8.52 0.88 -6.39
N HIS A 125 9.11 -0.14 -7.04
CA HIS A 125 10.55 -0.24 -7.29
C HIS A 125 11.08 1.01 -8.00
N ASP A 126 10.43 1.42 -9.09
CA ASP A 126 10.83 2.58 -9.87
C ASP A 126 10.75 3.88 -9.04
N VAL A 127 9.70 4.06 -8.23
CA VAL A 127 9.55 5.24 -7.37
C VAL A 127 10.62 5.26 -6.27
N GLU A 128 10.98 4.10 -5.68
CA GLU A 128 12.11 4.04 -4.75
C GLU A 128 13.40 4.53 -5.42
N GLY A 129 13.69 4.05 -6.65
CA GLY A 129 14.84 4.47 -7.43
C GLY A 129 14.87 5.98 -7.68
N ILE A 130 13.76 6.54 -8.17
CA ILE A 130 13.62 7.98 -8.45
C ILE A 130 13.83 8.82 -7.18
N LEU A 131 13.21 8.45 -6.07
CA LEU A 131 13.35 9.19 -4.82
C LEU A 131 14.76 9.06 -4.22
N ASN A 132 15.43 7.92 -4.41
CA ASN A 132 16.79 7.70 -3.92
C ASN A 132 17.85 8.59 -4.60
N GLU A 133 17.56 9.13 -5.78
CA GLU A 133 18.44 10.09 -6.46
C GLU A 133 18.47 11.47 -5.78
N LEU A 134 17.51 11.79 -4.91
CA LEU A 134 17.49 13.05 -4.18
C LEU A 134 18.64 13.12 -3.18
N SER A 135 19.55 14.08 -3.36
CA SER A 135 20.57 14.39 -2.36
C SER A 135 19.96 15.13 -1.17
N ASP A 136 20.59 15.02 0.00
CA ASP A 136 20.26 15.80 1.21
C ASP A 136 18.79 15.69 1.70
N VAL A 137 18.09 14.60 1.33
CA VAL A 137 16.75 14.27 1.79
C VAL A 137 16.80 12.91 2.50
N ALA A 138 16.36 12.86 3.74
CA ALA A 138 16.14 11.61 4.45
C ALA A 138 14.87 10.95 3.93
N ILE A 139 14.97 9.69 3.51
CA ILE A 139 13.83 8.95 2.97
C ILE A 139 13.73 7.59 3.66
N THR A 140 12.55 7.29 4.20
CA THR A 140 12.21 5.93 4.62
C THR A 140 11.18 5.36 3.64
N HIS A 141 11.55 4.29 2.95
CA HIS A 141 10.61 3.49 2.16
C HIS A 141 9.93 2.47 3.07
N LEU A 142 8.64 2.64 3.30
CA LEU A 142 7.84 1.63 3.97
C LEU A 142 7.48 0.54 2.98
N ARG A 143 7.88 -0.70 3.23
CA ARG A 143 7.54 -1.88 2.45
C ARG A 143 6.53 -2.74 3.21
N PRO A 144 5.23 -2.39 3.16
CA PRO A 144 4.19 -3.19 3.78
C PRO A 144 4.00 -4.53 3.07
N GLY A 145 3.54 -5.52 3.82
CA GLY A 145 3.07 -6.79 3.30
C GLY A 145 1.72 -6.69 2.59
N TYR A 146 1.09 -7.83 2.36
CA TYR A 146 -0.22 -7.94 1.74
C TYR A 146 -1.29 -7.28 2.61
N PHE A 147 -2.02 -6.30 2.08
CA PHE A 147 -3.04 -5.58 2.84
C PHE A 147 -4.23 -6.48 3.15
N TYR A 148 -4.69 -6.50 4.39
CA TYR A 148 -5.88 -7.26 4.77
C TYR A 148 -7.10 -6.94 3.89
N TYR A 149 -7.32 -5.68 3.55
CA TYR A 149 -8.48 -5.31 2.72
C TYR A 149 -8.43 -5.87 1.29
N ASN A 150 -7.28 -6.34 0.80
CA ASN A 150 -7.22 -7.03 -0.49
C ASN A 150 -8.00 -8.35 -0.46
N LEU A 151 -8.22 -8.94 0.72
CA LEU A 151 -9.02 -10.15 0.89
C LEU A 151 -10.51 -9.92 0.52
N TYR A 152 -11.00 -8.69 0.56
CA TYR A 152 -12.34 -8.36 0.06
C TYR A 152 -12.52 -8.65 -1.44
N ASN A 153 -11.46 -8.68 -2.22
CA ASN A 153 -11.51 -9.04 -3.64
C ASN A 153 -12.00 -10.48 -3.88
N PHE A 154 -11.96 -11.33 -2.85
CA PHE A 154 -12.43 -12.71 -2.94
C PHE A 154 -13.88 -12.91 -2.47
N VAL A 155 -14.56 -11.86 -1.99
CA VAL A 155 -15.92 -11.98 -1.43
C VAL A 155 -16.89 -12.59 -2.43
N ASP A 156 -16.92 -12.07 -3.67
CA ASP A 156 -17.84 -12.57 -4.70
C ASP A 156 -17.51 -14.02 -5.10
N MET A 157 -16.24 -14.36 -5.18
CA MET A 157 -15.79 -15.73 -5.45
C MET A 157 -16.23 -16.68 -4.32
N ILE A 158 -16.05 -16.29 -3.06
CA ILE A 158 -16.50 -17.08 -1.90
C ILE A 158 -18.03 -17.25 -1.89
N LYS A 159 -18.78 -16.22 -2.23
CA LYS A 159 -20.25 -16.28 -2.33
C LYS A 159 -20.71 -17.16 -3.48
N GLY A 160 -20.11 -17.03 -4.65
CA GLY A 160 -20.54 -17.71 -5.86
C GLY A 160 -19.98 -19.13 -5.99
N LEU A 161 -18.71 -19.33 -5.65
CA LEU A 161 -18.01 -20.61 -5.90
C LEU A 161 -17.67 -21.39 -4.61
N GLY A 162 -17.70 -20.74 -3.45
CA GLY A 162 -17.47 -21.39 -2.16
C GLY A 162 -16.00 -21.60 -1.81
N PHE A 163 -15.06 -20.99 -2.53
CA PHE A 163 -13.63 -21.07 -2.27
C PHE A 163 -12.92 -19.75 -2.59
N ILE A 164 -11.67 -19.60 -2.17
CA ILE A 164 -10.73 -18.56 -2.61
C ILE A 164 -9.84 -19.17 -3.68
N GLY A 165 -9.67 -18.52 -4.82
CA GLY A 165 -8.81 -19.00 -5.92
C GLY A 165 -7.88 -17.91 -6.43
N ALA A 166 -6.58 -18.24 -6.54
CA ALA A 166 -5.55 -17.40 -7.13
C ALA A 166 -4.39 -18.28 -7.62
N ASN A 167 -3.46 -17.74 -8.38
CA ASN A 167 -2.24 -18.45 -8.78
C ASN A 167 -1.19 -18.53 -7.65
N TYR A 168 -1.62 -18.26 -6.43
CA TYR A 168 -0.91 -18.53 -5.17
C TYR A 168 -1.92 -19.04 -4.15
N GLY A 169 -1.46 -19.79 -3.15
CA GLY A 169 -2.39 -20.40 -2.19
C GLY A 169 -1.75 -21.54 -1.41
N GLY A 170 -2.57 -22.45 -0.90
CA GLY A 170 -2.06 -23.63 -0.16
C GLY A 170 -1.20 -23.20 1.03
N ASP A 171 0.04 -23.68 1.05
CA ASP A 171 1.02 -23.40 2.11
C ASP A 171 1.91 -22.19 1.81
N ASP A 172 1.59 -21.42 0.78
CA ASP A 172 2.28 -20.16 0.50
C ASP A 172 2.10 -19.19 1.67
N LYS A 173 3.20 -18.65 2.15
CA LYS A 173 3.18 -17.69 3.26
C LYS A 173 2.77 -16.31 2.77
N LEU A 174 1.77 -15.77 3.41
CA LEU A 174 1.30 -14.40 3.25
C LEU A 174 1.77 -13.57 4.45
N VAL A 175 2.64 -12.63 4.20
CA VAL A 175 3.00 -11.58 5.17
C VAL A 175 1.97 -10.48 5.04
N MET A 176 1.09 -10.34 6.01
CA MET A 176 -0.07 -9.46 5.92
C MET A 176 0.02 -8.25 6.84
N VAL A 177 -0.70 -7.18 6.49
CA VAL A 177 -0.66 -5.95 7.25
C VAL A 177 -2.00 -5.21 7.26
N ALA A 178 -2.35 -4.66 8.43
CA ALA A 178 -3.48 -3.74 8.57
C ALA A 178 -3.06 -2.32 8.15
N PRO A 179 -3.91 -1.57 7.44
CA PRO A 179 -3.65 -0.17 7.10
C PRO A 179 -3.33 0.71 8.31
N ARG A 180 -3.94 0.42 9.46
CA ARG A 180 -3.69 1.13 10.71
C ARG A 180 -2.26 0.95 11.21
N ASP A 181 -1.70 -0.26 11.10
CA ASP A 181 -0.33 -0.52 11.53
C ASP A 181 0.69 0.14 10.60
N ILE A 182 0.37 0.28 9.30
CA ILE A 182 1.17 1.08 8.36
C ILE A 182 1.13 2.56 8.76
N ALA A 183 -0.04 3.09 9.13
CA ALA A 183 -0.19 4.47 9.56
C ALA A 183 0.64 4.77 10.81
N VAL A 184 0.65 3.85 11.79
CA VAL A 184 1.50 3.95 12.99
C VAL A 184 2.98 3.97 12.60
N ALA A 185 3.42 3.02 11.76
CA ALA A 185 4.81 2.99 11.30
C ALA A 185 5.20 4.27 10.54
N ALA A 186 4.30 4.82 9.71
CA ALA A 186 4.53 6.08 9.00
C ALA A 186 4.65 7.26 9.97
N ALA A 187 3.80 7.34 11.00
CA ALA A 187 3.87 8.39 12.01
C ALA A 187 5.17 8.32 12.81
N GLU A 188 5.62 7.13 13.20
CA GLU A 188 6.90 6.91 13.87
C GLU A 188 8.08 7.39 13.02
N GLU A 189 8.12 7.05 11.74
CA GLU A 189 9.19 7.48 10.83
C GLU A 189 9.19 8.99 10.57
N ILE A 190 8.02 9.63 10.51
CA ILE A 190 7.90 11.09 10.40
C ILE A 190 8.49 11.79 11.64
N GLU A 191 8.31 11.21 12.84
CA GLU A 191 8.81 11.77 14.09
C GLU A 191 10.28 11.44 14.35
N THR A 192 10.81 10.44 13.65
CA THR A 192 12.20 10.02 13.78
C THR A 192 13.10 10.94 12.94
N SER A 193 14.23 11.37 13.50
CA SER A 193 15.25 12.10 12.75
C SER A 193 16.05 11.11 11.89
N ALA A 194 15.40 10.54 10.86
CA ALA A 194 16.05 9.63 9.92
C ALA A 194 17.22 10.33 9.20
N ILE A 195 18.25 9.56 8.88
CA ILE A 195 19.41 10.05 8.12
C ILE A 195 19.59 9.12 6.92
N GLY A 196 19.76 9.71 5.73
CA GLY A 196 20.00 8.97 4.51
C GLY A 196 18.75 8.26 3.97
N LYS A 197 18.98 7.11 3.32
CA LYS A 197 17.93 6.30 2.69
C LYS A 197 17.76 5.01 3.49
N GLN A 198 16.54 4.72 3.88
CA GLN A 198 16.23 3.54 4.69
C GLN A 198 15.02 2.80 4.13
N VAL A 199 14.95 1.51 4.46
CA VAL A 199 13.79 0.66 4.20
C VAL A 199 13.27 0.14 5.52
N ARG A 200 11.95 0.20 5.71
CA ARG A 200 11.27 -0.41 6.84
C ARG A 200 10.16 -1.33 6.36
N TYR A 201 10.27 -2.61 6.68
CA TYR A 201 9.18 -3.55 6.47
C TYR A 201 8.09 -3.36 7.52
N VAL A 202 6.83 -3.46 7.10
CA VAL A 202 5.65 -3.34 7.98
C VAL A 202 4.77 -4.56 7.78
N ALA A 203 4.58 -5.34 8.84
CA ALA A 203 3.76 -6.53 8.85
C ALA A 203 2.96 -6.59 10.16
N SER A 204 1.73 -7.07 10.10
CA SER A 204 0.87 -7.29 11.27
C SER A 204 0.81 -8.76 11.64
N ASP A 205 0.86 -9.64 10.63
CA ASP A 205 0.73 -11.08 10.81
C ASP A 205 1.37 -11.88 9.67
N GLU A 206 1.68 -13.15 9.94
CA GLU A 206 2.17 -14.10 8.94
C GLU A 206 1.34 -15.37 9.04
N HIS A 207 0.67 -15.75 7.96
CA HIS A 207 -0.11 -17.00 7.85
C HIS A 207 0.13 -17.64 6.50
N THR A 208 -0.09 -18.94 6.40
CA THR A 208 -0.27 -19.56 5.09
C THR A 208 -1.62 -19.15 4.49
N ALA A 209 -1.76 -19.29 3.17
CA ALA A 209 -3.05 -19.05 2.52
C ALA A 209 -4.14 -19.97 3.05
N ASN A 210 -3.81 -21.25 3.36
CA ASN A 210 -4.73 -22.20 3.99
C ASN A 210 -5.19 -21.73 5.38
N GLU A 211 -4.27 -21.28 6.23
CA GLU A 211 -4.61 -20.72 7.55
C GLU A 211 -5.49 -19.49 7.41
N THR A 212 -5.15 -18.61 6.45
CA THR A 212 -5.96 -17.41 6.13
C THR A 212 -7.38 -17.80 5.73
N ALA A 213 -7.53 -18.76 4.81
CA ALA A 213 -8.86 -19.26 4.41
C ALA A 213 -9.63 -19.85 5.59
N HIS A 214 -8.98 -20.59 6.47
CA HIS A 214 -9.61 -21.17 7.66
C HIS A 214 -10.11 -20.09 8.63
N ILE A 215 -9.29 -19.06 8.92
CA ILE A 215 -9.65 -17.95 9.81
C ILE A 215 -10.84 -17.18 9.24
N LEU A 216 -10.79 -16.79 7.94
CA LEU A 216 -11.88 -16.11 7.28
C LEU A 216 -13.14 -16.98 7.22
N GLY A 217 -12.98 -18.27 6.89
CA GLY A 217 -14.07 -19.24 6.82
C GLY A 217 -14.80 -19.40 8.15
N ALA A 218 -14.06 -19.52 9.24
CA ALA A 218 -14.65 -19.57 10.58
C ALA A 218 -15.48 -18.32 10.90
N ALA A 219 -14.99 -17.12 10.53
CA ALA A 219 -15.70 -15.88 10.80
C ALA A 219 -17.01 -15.72 10.00
N ILE A 220 -17.08 -16.31 8.79
CA ILE A 220 -18.26 -16.22 7.90
C ILE A 220 -19.18 -17.47 7.98
N GLY A 221 -18.93 -18.38 8.94
CA GLY A 221 -19.73 -19.61 9.09
C GLY A 221 -19.46 -20.66 8.00
N LYS A 222 -18.32 -20.62 7.32
CA LYS A 222 -17.86 -21.60 6.31
C LYS A 222 -16.51 -22.22 6.74
N PRO A 223 -16.45 -23.05 7.79
CA PRO A 223 -15.20 -23.55 8.36
C PRO A 223 -14.36 -24.37 7.37
N ASP A 224 -14.99 -24.92 6.32
CA ASP A 224 -14.31 -25.70 5.27
C ASP A 224 -13.84 -24.83 4.08
N LEU A 225 -13.83 -23.50 4.21
CA LEU A 225 -13.34 -22.60 3.16
C LEU A 225 -11.89 -22.94 2.80
N LYS A 226 -11.63 -23.11 1.51
CA LYS A 226 -10.31 -23.47 0.99
C LYS A 226 -9.73 -22.35 0.14
N TRP A 227 -8.40 -22.27 0.12
CA TRP A 227 -7.66 -21.49 -0.85
C TRP A 227 -7.07 -22.42 -1.91
N VAL A 228 -7.64 -22.36 -3.11
CA VAL A 228 -7.29 -23.22 -4.24
C VAL A 228 -6.24 -22.52 -5.08
N ILE A 229 -5.15 -23.22 -5.39
CA ILE A 229 -4.14 -22.71 -6.33
C ILE A 229 -4.65 -22.94 -7.75
N LEU A 230 -4.79 -21.85 -8.49
CA LEU A 230 -5.11 -21.86 -9.92
C LEU A 230 -3.81 -21.75 -10.72
N THR A 231 -3.83 -22.18 -12.00
CA THR A 231 -2.67 -21.90 -12.88
C THR A 231 -2.66 -20.42 -13.26
N ASP A 232 -1.52 -19.95 -13.77
CA ASP A 232 -1.40 -18.56 -14.27
C ASP A 232 -2.42 -18.30 -15.39
N GLU A 233 -2.64 -19.27 -16.29
CA GLU A 233 -3.63 -19.17 -17.38
C GLU A 233 -5.06 -19.11 -16.86
N GLN A 234 -5.40 -19.92 -15.84
CA GLN A 234 -6.73 -19.89 -15.22
C GLN A 234 -6.98 -18.55 -14.52
N THR A 235 -5.98 -18.04 -13.81
CA THR A 235 -6.07 -16.74 -13.15
C THR A 235 -6.20 -15.60 -14.16
N GLN A 236 -5.39 -15.63 -15.22
CA GLN A 236 -5.46 -14.66 -16.32
C GLN A 236 -6.86 -14.63 -16.93
N SER A 237 -7.37 -15.80 -17.34
CA SER A 237 -8.69 -15.91 -17.95
C SER A 237 -9.81 -15.41 -17.03
N GLY A 238 -9.78 -15.80 -15.76
CA GLY A 238 -10.79 -15.35 -14.79
C GLY A 238 -10.79 -13.84 -14.56
N LEU A 239 -9.61 -13.20 -14.53
CA LEU A 239 -9.50 -11.75 -14.42
C LEU A 239 -10.01 -11.04 -15.69
N GLU A 240 -9.69 -11.56 -16.87
CA GLU A 240 -10.20 -11.02 -18.14
C GLU A 240 -11.72 -11.17 -18.27
N GLU A 241 -12.28 -12.32 -17.89
CA GLU A 241 -13.72 -12.57 -17.85
C GLU A 241 -14.44 -11.64 -16.86
N SER A 242 -13.77 -11.19 -15.80
CA SER A 242 -14.28 -10.19 -14.86
C SER A 242 -14.24 -8.74 -15.41
N GLY A 243 -13.72 -8.56 -16.64
CA GLY A 243 -13.66 -7.28 -17.34
C GLY A 243 -12.33 -6.54 -17.23
N MET A 244 -11.29 -7.17 -16.70
CA MET A 244 -9.94 -6.58 -16.70
C MET A 244 -9.32 -6.66 -18.11
N SER A 245 -8.53 -5.66 -18.49
CA SER A 245 -7.72 -5.76 -19.70
C SER A 245 -6.64 -6.82 -19.54
N ALA A 246 -6.23 -7.48 -20.62
CA ALA A 246 -5.19 -8.52 -20.60
C ALA A 246 -3.88 -8.03 -19.96
N HIS A 247 -3.48 -6.78 -20.21
CA HIS A 247 -2.30 -6.19 -19.62
C HIS A 247 -2.41 -6.05 -18.07
N ILE A 248 -3.54 -5.59 -17.57
CA ILE A 248 -3.79 -5.46 -16.13
C ILE A 248 -3.85 -6.85 -15.47
N ALA A 249 -4.54 -7.80 -16.08
CA ALA A 249 -4.62 -9.18 -15.61
C ALA A 249 -3.23 -9.84 -15.55
N ALA A 250 -2.38 -9.66 -16.57
CA ALA A 250 -1.01 -10.18 -16.59
C ALA A 250 -0.17 -9.64 -15.42
N ASN A 251 -0.30 -8.37 -15.06
CA ASN A 251 0.41 -7.80 -13.90
C ASN A 251 -0.07 -8.43 -12.58
N PHE A 252 -1.37 -8.74 -12.42
CA PHE A 252 -1.86 -9.46 -11.25
C PHE A 252 -1.33 -10.89 -11.19
N VAL A 253 -1.29 -11.58 -12.35
CA VAL A 253 -0.74 -12.94 -12.45
C VAL A 253 0.74 -12.95 -12.09
N GLU A 254 1.54 -12.03 -12.64
CA GLU A 254 2.97 -11.93 -12.33
C GLU A 254 3.21 -11.63 -10.84
N MET A 255 2.43 -10.73 -10.24
CA MET A 255 2.47 -10.46 -8.82
C MET A 255 2.13 -11.71 -8.00
N GLY A 256 1.08 -12.45 -8.37
CA GLY A 256 0.70 -13.70 -7.71
C GLY A 256 1.78 -14.76 -7.82
N SER A 257 2.40 -14.93 -8.99
CA SER A 257 3.53 -15.86 -9.19
C SER A 257 4.73 -15.50 -8.29
N SER A 258 4.97 -14.20 -8.04
CA SER A 258 6.01 -13.76 -7.12
C SER A 258 5.71 -14.10 -5.65
N ILE A 259 4.43 -14.14 -5.28
CA ILE A 259 3.98 -14.60 -3.95
C ILE A 259 4.16 -16.11 -3.85
N HIS A 260 3.69 -16.86 -4.86
CA HIS A 260 3.77 -18.34 -4.91
C HIS A 260 5.22 -18.84 -4.82
N SER A 261 6.11 -18.28 -5.63
CA SER A 261 7.54 -18.61 -5.58
C SER A 261 8.25 -18.13 -4.32
N GLY A 262 7.64 -17.22 -3.56
CA GLY A 262 8.24 -16.58 -2.40
C GLY A 262 9.25 -15.49 -2.74
N ALA A 263 9.44 -15.16 -4.02
CA ALA A 263 10.43 -14.16 -4.46
C ALA A 263 10.19 -12.78 -3.81
N SER A 264 8.93 -12.34 -3.77
CA SER A 264 8.57 -11.03 -3.21
C SER A 264 8.87 -10.87 -1.71
N ARG A 265 9.00 -11.99 -0.94
CA ARG A 265 9.26 -11.93 0.50
C ARG A 265 10.70 -12.28 0.89
N GLN A 266 11.59 -12.63 -0.03
CA GLN A 266 12.97 -13.05 0.29
C GLN A 266 13.74 -11.99 1.08
N ASP A 267 13.68 -10.73 0.64
CA ASP A 267 14.34 -9.63 1.34
C ASP A 267 13.71 -9.33 2.70
N TYR A 268 12.38 -9.46 2.81
CA TYR A 268 11.67 -9.37 4.08
C TYR A 268 12.14 -10.42 5.10
N GLU A 269 12.36 -11.66 4.68
CA GLU A 269 12.84 -12.73 5.58
C GLU A 269 14.23 -12.40 6.19
N LEU A 270 15.04 -11.63 5.48
CA LEU A 270 16.35 -11.14 5.97
C LEU A 270 16.25 -9.89 6.85
N HIS A 271 15.15 -9.13 6.72
CA HIS A 271 14.99 -7.83 7.34
C HIS A 271 13.65 -7.70 8.09
N LYS A 272 13.22 -8.78 8.73
CA LYS A 272 11.94 -8.80 9.49
C LYS A 272 11.88 -7.66 10.51
N PRO A 273 10.71 -7.03 10.67
CA PRO A 273 10.53 -6.01 11.72
C PRO A 273 10.73 -6.64 13.10
N ILE A 274 11.32 -5.89 14.02
CA ILE A 274 11.53 -6.32 15.41
C ILE A 274 10.20 -6.62 16.11
N ALA A 275 9.16 -5.86 15.75
CA ALA A 275 7.79 -6.03 16.27
C ALA A 275 6.79 -6.02 15.14
N MET A 276 5.88 -6.97 15.18
CA MET A 276 4.71 -7.01 14.29
C MET A 276 3.67 -5.98 14.72
N GLY A 277 2.84 -5.55 13.77
CA GLY A 277 1.69 -4.71 14.03
C GLY A 277 0.69 -5.35 15.02
N LYS A 278 -0.21 -4.53 15.53
CA LYS A 278 -1.13 -4.92 16.61
C LYS A 278 -2.42 -5.57 16.11
N VAL A 279 -2.86 -5.21 14.91
CA VAL A 279 -4.11 -5.74 14.33
C VAL A 279 -3.86 -7.12 13.75
N LYS A 280 -4.54 -8.12 14.30
CA LYS A 280 -4.39 -9.52 13.87
C LYS A 280 -5.43 -9.90 12.82
N LEU A 281 -5.14 -10.96 12.07
CA LEU A 281 -6.04 -11.44 11.01
C LEU A 281 -7.42 -11.81 11.56
N GLU A 282 -7.50 -12.35 12.78
CA GLU A 282 -8.75 -12.68 13.45
C GLU A 282 -9.60 -11.42 13.76
N ASP A 283 -8.97 -10.27 14.01
CA ASP A 283 -9.69 -9.03 14.21
C ASP A 283 -10.24 -8.50 12.87
N PHE A 284 -9.44 -8.55 11.82
CA PHE A 284 -9.91 -8.22 10.47
C PHE A 284 -11.00 -9.19 9.99
N ALA A 285 -10.92 -10.49 10.31
CA ALA A 285 -11.91 -11.48 9.91
C ALA A 285 -13.32 -11.16 10.44
N LYS A 286 -13.44 -10.53 11.62
CA LYS A 286 -14.71 -10.03 12.17
C LYS A 286 -15.30 -8.92 11.29
N GLU A 287 -14.45 -8.01 10.80
CA GLU A 287 -14.87 -6.95 9.87
C GLU A 287 -15.21 -7.53 8.50
N PHE A 288 -14.41 -8.48 8.01
CA PHE A 288 -14.63 -9.19 6.75
C PHE A 288 -15.98 -9.91 6.72
N ALA A 289 -16.40 -10.49 7.84
CA ALA A 289 -17.69 -11.18 7.96
C ALA A 289 -18.90 -10.27 7.69
N ALA A 290 -18.77 -8.95 7.89
CA ALA A 290 -19.83 -8.00 7.59
C ALA A 290 -20.12 -7.85 6.08
N ALA A 291 -19.27 -8.39 5.21
CA ALA A 291 -19.49 -8.43 3.76
C ALA A 291 -20.35 -9.63 3.32
N PHE A 292 -20.75 -10.55 4.21
CA PHE A 292 -21.56 -11.74 3.94
C PHE A 292 -22.94 -11.67 4.55
#